data_9baf0960bd58c8cfbc76eb5ae0c2284c
#
_entry.id   9baf0960bd58c8cfbc76eb5ae0c2284c
#
_cell.length_a   1.000
_cell.length_b   1.000
_cell.length_c   1.000
_cell.angle_alpha   90.00
_cell.angle_beta   90.00
_cell.angle_gamma   90.00
#
_symmetry.space_group_name_H-M   'P 1'
#
loop_
_entity.id
_entity.type
_entity.pdbx_description
1 polymer ?
#
loop_
_entity_poly.entity_id
_entity_poly.type
_entity_poly.pdbx_seq_one_letter_code
_entity_poly.pdbx_strand_id
1 'polypeptide(L)'
;MIEGLGQIALTVRDVERSAAFYRDALGLRFLFAPAPSLAFLMIGDVRLMLSAAEGEFTPGGSTVLYLRVADIDAEHAALGARGVTFIDTPHLVARMPDHELWMCFFRDPDGHTLALMCERPHAA
;
A
#
# COMPACT_ATOMS: atom_id res chain seq x y z
N MET A 1 19.04 -14.89 -14.11
CA MET A 1 17.75 -15.30 -13.50
C MET A 1 17.15 -14.12 -12.76
N ILE A 2 15.84 -13.92 -12.90
CA ILE A 2 15.15 -12.89 -12.10
C ILE A 2 15.14 -13.32 -10.65
N GLU A 3 15.56 -12.43 -9.75
CA GLU A 3 15.69 -12.74 -8.31
C GLU A 3 14.48 -12.29 -7.50
N GLY A 4 13.69 -11.36 -8.02
CA GLY A 4 12.53 -10.84 -7.30
C GLY A 4 12.12 -9.47 -7.81
N LEU A 5 11.22 -8.84 -7.07
CA LEU A 5 10.76 -7.48 -7.36
C LEU A 5 11.66 -6.49 -6.61
N GLY A 6 12.36 -5.63 -7.33
CA GLY A 6 13.28 -4.65 -6.74
C GLY A 6 12.63 -3.33 -6.39
N GLN A 7 11.70 -2.87 -7.22
CA GLN A 7 11.12 -1.55 -7.06
C GLN A 7 9.73 -1.48 -7.70
N ILE A 8 8.85 -0.69 -7.06
CA ILE A 8 7.55 -0.29 -7.59
C ILE A 8 7.58 1.21 -7.75
N ALA A 9 7.09 1.73 -8.87
CA ALA A 9 6.97 3.15 -9.10
C ALA A 9 5.49 3.55 -9.17
N LEU A 10 5.13 4.57 -8.41
CA LEU A 10 3.81 5.20 -8.48
C LEU A 10 3.99 6.65 -8.91
N THR A 11 3.22 7.05 -9.93
CA THR A 11 3.12 8.45 -10.32
C THR A 11 2.09 9.13 -9.43
N VAL A 12 2.43 10.30 -8.89
CA VAL A 12 1.58 11.03 -7.96
C VAL A 12 1.51 12.50 -8.35
N ARG A 13 0.47 13.21 -7.89
CA ARG A 13 0.33 14.65 -8.18
C ARG A 13 1.26 15.49 -7.33
N ASP A 14 1.39 15.14 -6.05
CA ASP A 14 2.18 15.88 -5.07
C ASP A 14 3.02 14.89 -4.28
N VAL A 15 4.32 14.86 -4.58
CA VAL A 15 5.25 13.89 -3.98
C VAL A 15 5.35 14.06 -2.47
N GLU A 16 5.39 15.31 -1.97
CA GLU A 16 5.49 15.58 -0.54
C GLU A 16 4.25 15.05 0.20
N ARG A 17 3.06 15.31 -0.32
CA ARG A 17 1.80 14.82 0.26
C ARG A 17 1.73 13.29 0.22
N SER A 18 2.08 12.68 -0.89
CA SER A 18 2.09 11.22 -1.03
C SER A 18 3.13 10.58 -0.11
N ALA A 19 4.33 11.14 -0.05
CA ALA A 19 5.37 10.63 0.85
C ALA A 19 4.92 10.69 2.31
N ALA A 20 4.26 11.76 2.72
CA ALA A 20 3.70 11.89 4.06
C ALA A 20 2.66 10.81 4.34
N PHE A 21 1.78 10.51 3.39
CA PHE A 21 0.79 9.45 3.53
C PHE A 21 1.45 8.08 3.73
N TYR A 22 2.38 7.72 2.86
CA TYR A 22 3.05 6.41 2.95
C TYR A 22 3.93 6.29 4.19
N ARG A 23 4.60 7.35 4.59
CA ARG A 23 5.44 7.37 5.78
C ARG A 23 4.63 7.42 7.07
N ASP A 24 3.70 8.38 7.18
CA ASP A 24 3.05 8.71 8.46
C ASP A 24 1.77 7.91 8.68
N ALA A 25 0.93 7.75 7.65
CA ALA A 25 -0.31 7.00 7.78
C ALA A 25 -0.07 5.49 7.66
N LEU A 26 0.69 5.05 6.65
CA LEU A 26 0.98 3.62 6.46
C LEU A 26 2.15 3.12 7.29
N GLY A 27 3.02 4.02 7.76
CA GLY A 27 4.16 3.64 8.59
C GLY A 27 5.32 3.03 7.81
N LEU A 28 5.42 3.28 6.50
CA LEU A 28 6.53 2.77 5.72
C LEU A 28 7.83 3.52 6.03
N ARG A 29 8.94 2.81 5.92
CA ARG A 29 10.25 3.40 6.15
C ARG A 29 10.60 4.38 5.03
N PHE A 30 10.78 5.66 5.38
CA PHE A 30 11.22 6.68 4.44
C PHE A 30 12.72 6.60 4.26
N LEU A 31 13.19 6.62 3.00
CA LEU A 31 14.61 6.59 2.68
C LEU A 31 15.17 8.00 2.47
N PHE A 32 14.75 8.66 1.40
CA PHE A 32 15.19 10.01 1.07
C PHE A 32 14.37 10.58 -0.10
N ALA A 33 14.46 11.89 -0.28
CA ALA A 33 13.86 12.59 -1.41
C ALA A 33 14.96 13.40 -2.10
N PRO A 34 15.54 12.89 -3.22
CA PRO A 34 16.64 13.59 -3.88
C PRO A 34 16.22 14.88 -4.60
N ALA A 35 14.91 15.02 -4.84
CA ALA A 35 14.34 16.21 -5.47
C ALA A 35 12.89 16.38 -5.00
N PRO A 36 12.29 17.58 -5.16
CA PRO A 36 10.87 17.76 -4.82
C PRO A 36 9.92 16.85 -5.63
N SER A 37 10.37 16.36 -6.79
CA SER A 37 9.59 15.52 -7.69
C SER A 37 9.83 14.03 -7.49
N LEU A 38 10.58 13.61 -6.48
CA LEU A 38 11.02 12.23 -6.34
C LEU A 38 11.28 11.86 -4.88
N ALA A 39 10.64 10.78 -4.41
CA ALA A 39 10.84 10.26 -3.06
C ALA A 39 10.92 8.74 -3.07
N PHE A 40 11.66 8.20 -2.13
CA PHE A 40 11.86 6.75 -1.97
C PHE A 40 11.52 6.29 -0.56
N LEU A 41 10.77 5.20 -0.47
CA LEU A 41 10.41 4.51 0.77
C LEU A 41 10.64 3.00 0.59
N MET A 42 10.47 2.23 1.66
CA MET A 42 10.55 0.78 1.59
C MET A 42 9.24 0.13 2.00
N ILE A 43 8.84 -0.87 1.24
CA ILE A 43 7.77 -1.82 1.61
C ILE A 43 8.48 -3.16 1.83
N GLY A 44 8.82 -3.45 3.08
CA GLY A 44 9.68 -4.61 3.34
C GLY A 44 10.99 -4.50 2.56
N ASP A 45 11.28 -5.47 1.69
CA ASP A 45 12.48 -5.50 0.85
C ASP A 45 12.32 -4.79 -0.48
N VAL A 46 11.13 -4.28 -0.78
CA VAL A 46 10.83 -3.65 -2.08
C VAL A 46 10.84 -2.14 -1.93
N ARG A 47 11.60 -1.47 -2.80
CA ARG A 47 11.64 -0.01 -2.81
C ARG A 47 10.40 0.56 -3.49
N LEU A 48 9.78 1.54 -2.86
CA LEU A 48 8.68 2.31 -3.45
C LEU A 48 9.23 3.66 -3.90
N MET A 49 9.08 3.96 -5.19
CA MET A 49 9.44 5.25 -5.75
C MET A 49 8.16 6.04 -6.04
N LEU A 50 8.09 7.25 -5.50
CA LEU A 50 7.03 8.21 -5.81
C LEU A 50 7.61 9.27 -6.73
N SER A 51 7.00 9.46 -7.90
CA SER A 51 7.45 10.45 -8.87
C SER A 51 6.31 11.36 -9.32
N ALA A 52 6.64 12.64 -9.52
CA ALA A 52 5.65 13.61 -9.95
C ALA A 52 5.18 13.32 -11.38
N ALA A 53 3.88 13.49 -11.61
CA ALA A 53 3.30 13.33 -12.93
C ALA A 53 3.84 14.38 -13.90
N GLU A 54 4.16 13.94 -15.11
CA GLU A 54 4.52 14.81 -16.22
C GLU A 54 3.35 14.83 -17.22
N GLY A 55 2.63 15.94 -17.29
CA GLY A 55 1.47 16.07 -18.16
C GLY A 55 0.20 15.52 -17.53
N GLU A 56 -0.67 14.92 -18.35
CA GLU A 56 -1.92 14.34 -17.86
C GLU A 56 -1.66 13.15 -16.94
N PHE A 57 -2.40 13.11 -15.84
CA PHE A 57 -2.26 12.07 -14.83
C PHE A 57 -3.60 11.36 -14.62
N THR A 58 -3.57 10.02 -14.80
CA THR A 58 -4.69 9.15 -14.46
C THR A 58 -4.23 8.18 -13.37
N PRO A 59 -4.81 8.25 -12.16
CA PRO A 59 -4.37 7.37 -11.07
C PRO A 59 -4.78 5.93 -11.31
N GLY A 60 -3.95 5.02 -10.84
CA GLY A 60 -4.29 3.64 -10.58
C GLY A 60 -4.22 2.68 -11.74
N GLY A 61 -5.13 2.75 -12.67
CA GLY A 61 -5.34 1.64 -13.59
C GLY A 61 -5.86 0.42 -12.84
N SER A 62 -5.52 -0.78 -13.31
CA SER A 62 -5.96 -2.04 -12.69
C SER A 62 -4.96 -2.62 -11.68
N THR A 63 -3.82 -1.98 -11.47
CA THR A 63 -2.80 -2.47 -10.55
C THR A 63 -3.19 -2.18 -9.11
N VAL A 64 -3.07 -3.19 -8.25
CA VAL A 64 -3.33 -3.09 -6.82
C VAL A 64 -2.11 -3.59 -6.06
N LEU A 65 -1.65 -2.82 -5.08
CA LEU A 65 -0.58 -3.25 -4.19
C LEU A 65 -1.21 -3.89 -2.96
N TYR A 66 -0.86 -5.14 -2.71
CA TYR A 66 -1.33 -5.90 -1.55
C TYR A 66 -0.25 -5.88 -0.48
N LEU A 67 -0.54 -5.23 0.63
CA LEU A 67 0.39 -5.09 1.77
C LEU A 67 0.06 -6.16 2.80
N ARG A 68 1.00 -7.05 3.05
CA ARG A 68 0.78 -8.15 4.01
C ARG A 68 0.93 -7.64 5.44
N VAL A 69 -0.05 -7.97 6.27
CA VAL A 69 -0.06 -7.65 7.69
C VAL A 69 -0.33 -8.90 8.52
N ALA A 70 0.11 -8.91 9.76
CA ALA A 70 -0.10 -10.05 10.65
C ALA A 70 -1.53 -10.09 11.20
N ASP A 71 -2.11 -8.94 11.52
CA ASP A 71 -3.45 -8.80 12.08
C ASP A 71 -4.19 -7.71 11.33
N ILE A 72 -5.06 -8.13 10.40
CA ILE A 72 -5.74 -7.19 9.51
C ILE A 72 -6.77 -6.32 10.25
N ASP A 73 -7.41 -6.83 11.28
CA ASP A 73 -8.39 -6.04 12.05
C ASP A 73 -7.69 -4.94 12.82
N ALA A 74 -6.57 -5.26 13.46
CA ALA A 74 -5.77 -4.27 14.18
C ALA A 74 -5.19 -3.20 13.24
N GLU A 75 -4.67 -3.60 12.08
CA GLU A 75 -4.12 -2.65 11.11
C GLU A 75 -5.22 -1.78 10.49
N HIS A 76 -6.36 -2.36 10.17
CA HIS A 76 -7.49 -1.59 9.66
C HIS A 76 -7.88 -0.48 10.65
N ALA A 77 -7.99 -0.82 11.92
CA ALA A 77 -8.30 0.16 12.97
C ALA A 77 -7.20 1.22 13.12
N ALA A 78 -5.93 0.79 13.14
CA ALA A 78 -4.80 1.70 13.32
C ALA A 78 -4.65 2.66 12.14
N LEU A 79 -4.76 2.18 10.91
CA LEU A 79 -4.68 3.02 9.72
C LEU A 79 -5.87 3.98 9.64
N GLY A 80 -7.08 3.51 9.96
CA GLY A 80 -8.26 4.36 10.03
C GLY A 80 -8.10 5.50 11.03
N ALA A 81 -7.49 5.22 12.18
CA ALA A 81 -7.22 6.24 13.20
C ALA A 81 -6.20 7.28 12.72
N ARG A 82 -5.34 6.92 11.76
CA ARG A 82 -4.38 7.84 11.15
C ARG A 82 -4.91 8.53 9.88
N GLY A 83 -6.20 8.39 9.60
CA GLY A 83 -6.85 9.11 8.51
C GLY A 83 -6.96 8.36 7.18
N VAL A 84 -6.60 7.07 7.13
CA VAL A 84 -6.80 6.27 5.92
C VAL A 84 -8.28 5.97 5.74
N THR A 85 -8.79 6.26 4.54
CA THR A 85 -10.19 5.97 4.19
C THR A 85 -10.28 4.65 3.46
N PHE A 86 -10.87 3.65 4.11
CA PHE A 86 -11.06 2.34 3.51
C PHE A 86 -12.31 2.32 2.62
N ILE A 87 -12.22 1.54 1.53
CA ILE A 87 -13.35 1.30 0.62
C ILE A 87 -14.31 0.28 1.25
N ASP A 88 -13.75 -0.66 2.00
CA ASP A 88 -14.49 -1.74 2.64
C ASP A 88 -13.87 -2.10 4.00
N THR A 89 -14.38 -3.16 4.62
CA THR A 89 -13.87 -3.69 5.88
C THR A 89 -13.20 -5.05 5.65
N PRO A 90 -12.35 -5.52 6.59
CA PRO A 90 -11.73 -6.84 6.47
C PRO A 90 -12.77 -7.93 6.24
N HIS A 91 -12.54 -8.75 5.23
CA HIS A 91 -13.47 -9.82 4.84
C HIS A 91 -12.72 -11.02 4.30
N LEU A 92 -13.37 -12.19 4.42
CA LEU A 92 -12.85 -13.44 3.89
C LEU A 92 -12.97 -13.42 2.36
N VAL A 93 -11.84 -13.61 1.68
CA VAL A 93 -11.78 -13.66 0.21
C VAL A 93 -11.79 -15.10 -0.27
N ALA A 94 -10.99 -15.96 0.35
CA ALA A 94 -10.86 -17.36 -0.07
C ALA A 94 -10.41 -18.25 1.10
N ARG A 95 -10.93 -19.47 1.10
CA ARG A 95 -10.42 -20.53 1.97
C ARG A 95 -9.40 -21.32 1.17
N MET A 96 -8.14 -21.17 1.55
CA MET A 96 -7.04 -21.90 0.93
C MET A 96 -6.83 -23.22 1.67
N PRO A 97 -6.08 -24.18 1.09
CA PRO A 97 -5.89 -25.48 1.76
C PRO A 97 -5.33 -25.41 3.17
N ASP A 98 -4.45 -24.45 3.46
CA ASP A 98 -3.73 -24.31 4.72
C ASP A 98 -4.06 -23.04 5.51
N HIS A 99 -4.88 -22.12 4.95
CA HIS A 99 -5.21 -20.85 5.63
C HIS A 99 -6.46 -20.22 5.03
N GLU A 100 -6.93 -19.15 5.68
CA GLU A 100 -7.95 -18.25 5.14
C GLU A 100 -7.28 -16.96 4.69
N LEU A 101 -7.64 -16.50 3.50
CA LEU A 101 -7.13 -15.24 2.95
C LEU A 101 -8.15 -14.13 3.21
N TRP A 102 -7.71 -13.10 3.95
CA TRP A 102 -8.51 -11.94 4.31
C TRP A 102 -7.93 -10.68 3.69
N MET A 103 -8.80 -9.77 3.26
CA MET A 103 -8.40 -8.51 2.62
C MET A 103 -9.31 -7.37 3.02
N CYS A 104 -8.80 -6.14 2.88
CA CYS A 104 -9.58 -4.92 2.82
C CYS A 104 -8.86 -3.90 1.95
N PHE A 105 -9.60 -3.00 1.32
CA PHE A 105 -9.08 -2.11 0.29
C PHE A 105 -9.18 -0.65 0.71
N PHE A 106 -8.21 0.15 0.28
CA PHE A 106 -8.21 1.58 0.50
C PHE A 106 -7.53 2.28 -0.68
N ARG A 107 -7.59 3.61 -0.69
CA ARG A 107 -6.93 4.42 -1.71
C ARG A 107 -5.95 5.38 -1.08
N ASP A 108 -4.88 5.65 -1.82
CA ASP A 108 -3.94 6.68 -1.45
C ASP A 108 -4.49 8.08 -1.84
N PRO A 109 -3.78 9.19 -1.51
CA PRO A 109 -4.28 10.53 -1.84
C PRO A 109 -4.54 10.81 -3.31
N ASP A 110 -3.91 10.05 -4.21
CA ASP A 110 -4.08 10.21 -5.65
C ASP A 110 -5.13 9.28 -6.26
N GLY A 111 -5.67 8.35 -5.47
CA GLY A 111 -6.64 7.39 -5.94
C GLY A 111 -6.05 6.05 -6.40
N HIS A 112 -4.76 5.79 -6.14
CA HIS A 112 -4.21 4.44 -6.33
C HIS A 112 -4.87 3.48 -5.36
N THR A 113 -5.23 2.30 -5.84
CA THR A 113 -5.84 1.28 -4.99
C THR A 113 -4.77 0.44 -4.33
N LEU A 114 -4.88 0.29 -3.02
CA LEU A 114 -4.06 -0.59 -2.22
C LEU A 114 -4.95 -1.51 -1.39
N ALA A 115 -4.37 -2.56 -0.85
CA ALA A 115 -5.08 -3.49 0.01
C ALA A 115 -4.19 -3.90 1.18
N LEU A 116 -4.81 -4.19 2.31
CA LEU A 116 -4.20 -5.01 3.34
C LEU A 116 -4.59 -6.45 3.08
N MET A 117 -3.68 -7.38 3.29
CA MET A 117 -3.97 -8.80 3.23
C MET A 117 -3.35 -9.52 4.42
N CYS A 118 -4.03 -10.55 4.91
CA CYS A 118 -3.43 -11.44 5.88
C CYS A 118 -3.91 -12.87 5.66
N GLU A 119 -3.09 -13.81 6.10
CA GLU A 119 -3.39 -15.22 6.09
C GLU A 119 -3.69 -15.65 7.52
N ARG A 120 -4.89 -16.19 7.75
CA ARG A 120 -5.33 -16.66 9.07
C ARG A 120 -5.42 -18.16 9.08
N PRO A 121 -5.21 -18.80 10.26
CA PRO A 121 -5.55 -20.21 10.40
C PRO A 121 -7.04 -20.44 10.10
N HIS A 122 -7.38 -21.62 9.58
CA HIS A 122 -8.77 -21.96 9.41
C HIS A 122 -9.52 -21.87 10.75
N ALA A 123 -10.76 -21.38 10.70
CA ALA A 123 -11.62 -21.37 11.84
C ALA A 123 -11.92 -22.84 12.24
N ALA A 124 -11.87 -23.11 13.54
CA ALA A 124 -12.14 -24.44 14.09
C ALA A 124 -13.61 -24.83 13.92
#